data_f37f7eca122dbd2f3716e332aa8bbfb2
#
_entry.id   f37f7eca122dbd2f3716e332aa8bbfb2
#
_cell.length_a   1.000
_cell.length_b   1.000
_cell.length_c   1.000
_cell.angle_alpha   90.00
_cell.angle_beta   90.00
_cell.angle_gamma   90.00
#
_symmetry.space_group_name_H-M   'P 1'
#
loop_
_entity.id
_entity.type
_entity.pdbx_description
1 polymer ?
#
loop_
_entity_poly.entity_id
_entity_poly.type
_entity_poly.pdbx_seq_one_letter_code
_entity_poly.pdbx_strand_id
1 'polypeptide(L)'
;GGHLASTAGTHFDGGDPRSTDPIDRVSCRPDFMVLVYPVITMGEKTHAGSKANLLGQDPKPELVELFSNEKQVTDRTPPTFLTHAKDDIGVPPENSRMFCAALQAHKIAVEYLELPSGGHGFTGVNAKPALIGQRPDFEFG
;
A
#
# COMPACT_ATOMS: atom_id res chain seq x y z
N GLY A 1 -1.77 -5.78 -7.38
CA GLY A 1 -0.58 -4.90 -7.43
C GLY A 1 -0.35 -4.15 -6.12
N GLY A 2 -1.38 -3.46 -5.56
CA GLY A 2 -1.20 -2.59 -4.39
C GLY A 2 -0.66 -3.29 -3.13
N HIS A 3 -1.14 -4.50 -2.85
CA HIS A 3 -0.61 -5.28 -1.72
C HIS A 3 0.87 -5.60 -1.90
N LEU A 4 1.28 -6.11 -3.05
CA LEU A 4 2.69 -6.41 -3.32
C LEU A 4 3.59 -5.17 -3.22
N ALA A 5 3.13 -4.02 -3.73
CA ALA A 5 3.87 -2.77 -3.64
C ALA A 5 4.04 -2.30 -2.19
N SER A 6 2.98 -2.37 -1.37
CA SER A 6 3.09 -2.04 0.06
C SER A 6 3.94 -3.05 0.82
N THR A 7 3.90 -4.34 0.45
CA THR A 7 4.81 -5.35 1.01
C THR A 7 6.27 -5.03 0.71
N ALA A 8 6.60 -4.61 -0.51
CA ALA A 8 7.96 -4.18 -0.85
C ALA A 8 8.44 -3.00 0.02
N GLY A 9 7.54 -2.11 0.43
CA GLY A 9 7.86 -0.97 1.29
C GLY A 9 7.88 -1.28 2.80
N THR A 10 7.36 -2.42 3.22
CA THR A 10 7.30 -2.79 4.65
C THR A 10 8.19 -3.98 5.01
N HIS A 11 8.57 -4.81 4.02
CA HIS A 11 9.34 -6.05 4.20
C HIS A 11 10.68 -6.05 3.43
N PHE A 12 11.18 -4.89 3.05
CA PHE A 12 12.48 -4.78 2.38
C PHE A 12 13.63 -5.25 3.27
N ASP A 13 14.72 -5.70 2.65
CA ASP A 13 15.99 -5.91 3.33
C ASP A 13 16.97 -4.75 3.10
N GLY A 14 18.02 -4.71 3.92
CA GLY A 14 19.08 -3.69 3.87
C GLY A 14 20.21 -4.00 2.90
N GLY A 15 20.16 -5.15 2.22
CA GLY A 15 21.29 -5.73 1.50
C GLY A 15 22.31 -6.41 2.42
N ASP A 16 23.10 -7.35 1.89
CA ASP A 16 24.23 -7.97 2.60
C ASP A 16 25.56 -7.46 2.04
N PRO A 17 26.27 -6.54 2.73
CA PRO A 17 27.56 -6.02 2.25
C PRO A 17 28.63 -7.09 2.04
N ARG A 18 28.43 -8.29 2.60
CA ARG A 18 29.38 -9.41 2.50
C ARG A 18 29.04 -10.36 1.35
N SER A 19 27.90 -10.19 0.68
CA SER A 19 27.55 -11.04 -0.46
C SER A 19 28.60 -10.94 -1.55
N THR A 20 28.86 -12.04 -2.22
CA THR A 20 29.69 -12.08 -3.42
C THR A 20 28.98 -11.50 -4.64
N ASP A 21 27.64 -11.52 -4.65
CA ASP A 21 26.83 -10.88 -5.67
C ASP A 21 26.66 -9.38 -5.36
N PRO A 22 27.06 -8.48 -6.29
CA PRO A 22 26.89 -7.04 -6.09
C PRO A 22 25.43 -6.60 -5.97
N ILE A 23 24.47 -7.34 -6.54
CA ILE A 23 23.04 -7.04 -6.43
C ILE A 23 22.56 -7.24 -5.00
N ASP A 24 22.96 -8.33 -4.37
CA ASP A 24 22.56 -8.64 -2.99
C ASP A 24 23.13 -7.66 -1.96
N ARG A 25 24.12 -6.85 -2.33
CA ARG A 25 24.69 -5.83 -1.44
C ARG A 25 23.82 -4.59 -1.31
N VAL A 26 22.89 -4.40 -2.24
CA VAL A 26 22.06 -3.20 -2.31
C VAL A 26 20.73 -3.45 -1.61
N SER A 27 20.27 -2.46 -0.83
CA SER A 27 18.94 -2.53 -0.24
C SER A 27 17.84 -2.57 -1.32
N CYS A 28 16.86 -3.44 -1.14
CA CYS A 28 15.68 -3.49 -1.99
C CYS A 28 14.57 -2.50 -1.53
N ARG A 29 14.86 -1.63 -0.55
CA ARG A 29 13.92 -0.63 -0.09
C ARG A 29 13.58 0.36 -1.22
N PRO A 30 12.30 0.55 -1.57
CA PRO A 30 11.92 1.60 -2.50
C PRO A 30 12.14 3.00 -1.88
N ASP A 31 12.39 4.01 -2.70
CA ASP A 31 12.57 5.39 -2.25
C ASP A 31 11.24 6.01 -1.81
N PHE A 32 10.13 5.66 -2.49
CA PHE A 32 8.77 6.06 -2.16
C PHE A 32 7.76 5.05 -2.69
N MET A 33 6.52 5.13 -2.21
CA MET A 33 5.40 4.31 -2.71
C MET A 33 4.29 5.19 -3.25
N VAL A 34 3.67 4.74 -4.36
CA VAL A 34 2.41 5.28 -4.87
C VAL A 34 1.40 4.14 -4.91
N LEU A 35 0.39 4.22 -4.06
CA LEU A 35 -0.57 3.16 -3.86
C LEU A 35 -1.98 3.65 -4.25
N VAL A 36 -2.54 3.04 -5.27
CA VAL A 36 -3.84 3.39 -5.83
C VAL A 36 -4.83 2.27 -5.53
N TYR A 37 -5.86 2.57 -4.75
CA TYR A 37 -6.87 1.62 -4.23
C TYR A 37 -6.27 0.28 -3.77
N PRO A 38 -5.24 0.30 -2.90
CA PRO A 38 -4.53 -0.92 -2.54
C PRO A 38 -5.33 -1.82 -1.61
N VAL A 39 -5.17 -3.13 -1.76
CA VAL A 39 -5.36 -4.06 -0.65
C VAL A 39 -4.15 -3.90 0.26
N ILE A 40 -4.36 -3.73 1.55
CA ILE A 40 -3.32 -3.55 2.59
C ILE A 40 -3.43 -4.62 3.67
N THR A 41 -4.61 -4.71 4.30
CA THR A 41 -4.84 -5.67 5.38
C THR A 41 -5.22 -7.06 4.86
N MET A 42 -4.86 -8.08 5.62
CA MET A 42 -5.38 -9.44 5.48
C MET A 42 -6.43 -9.76 6.56
N GLY A 43 -6.83 -8.76 7.38
CA GLY A 43 -7.86 -8.85 8.41
C GLY A 43 -9.29 -8.79 7.86
N GLU A 44 -10.25 -8.31 8.67
CA GLU A 44 -11.68 -8.27 8.32
C GLU A 44 -12.02 -7.36 7.13
N LYS A 45 -11.26 -6.27 6.94
CA LYS A 45 -11.48 -5.30 5.86
C LYS A 45 -10.72 -5.65 4.58
N THR A 46 -10.18 -6.85 4.47
CA THR A 46 -9.46 -7.31 3.29
C THR A 46 -10.38 -7.51 2.08
N HIS A 47 -9.77 -7.53 0.89
CA HIS A 47 -10.42 -8.15 -0.27
C HIS A 47 -10.25 -9.67 -0.19
N ALA A 48 -11.34 -10.39 0.02
CA ALA A 48 -11.33 -11.84 0.30
C ALA A 48 -10.61 -12.67 -0.77
N GLY A 49 -10.82 -12.35 -2.06
CA GLY A 49 -10.13 -13.02 -3.16
C GLY A 49 -8.61 -12.84 -3.13
N SER A 50 -8.12 -11.64 -2.80
CA SER A 50 -6.68 -11.38 -2.65
C SER A 50 -6.09 -12.16 -1.48
N LYS A 51 -6.78 -12.21 -0.35
CA LYS A 51 -6.36 -12.99 0.81
C LYS A 51 -6.29 -14.49 0.49
N ALA A 52 -7.34 -15.04 -0.12
CA ALA A 52 -7.39 -16.46 -0.47
C ALA A 52 -6.29 -16.85 -1.47
N ASN A 53 -6.01 -15.97 -2.46
CA ASN A 53 -4.96 -16.22 -3.45
C ASN A 53 -3.55 -16.13 -2.86
N LEU A 54 -3.33 -15.28 -1.86
CA LEU A 54 -2.02 -15.10 -1.23
C LEU A 54 -1.75 -16.12 -0.13
N LEU A 55 -2.75 -16.35 0.74
CA LEU A 55 -2.57 -17.08 2.00
C LEU A 55 -3.29 -18.42 2.05
N GLY A 56 -4.13 -18.73 1.04
CA GLY A 56 -5.00 -19.90 1.06
C GLY A 56 -6.35 -19.64 1.72
N GLN A 57 -7.21 -20.68 1.76
CA GLN A 57 -8.60 -20.56 2.26
C GLN A 57 -8.68 -20.48 3.79
N ASP A 58 -7.76 -21.10 4.49
CA ASP A 58 -7.70 -21.14 5.95
C ASP A 58 -6.28 -20.78 6.43
N PRO A 59 -5.90 -19.48 6.33
CA PRO A 59 -4.55 -19.06 6.67
C PRO A 59 -4.35 -19.03 8.18
N LYS A 60 -3.15 -19.43 8.61
CA LYS A 60 -2.73 -19.29 9.99
C LYS A 60 -2.78 -17.81 10.42
N PRO A 61 -3.18 -17.53 11.68
CA PRO A 61 -3.24 -16.14 12.18
C PRO A 61 -1.94 -15.37 12.03
N GLU A 62 -0.79 -16.04 12.18
CA GLU A 62 0.54 -15.43 12.06
C GLU A 62 0.80 -14.91 10.63
N LEU A 63 0.29 -15.60 9.61
CA LEU A 63 0.41 -15.15 8.22
C LEU A 63 -0.53 -13.96 7.94
N VAL A 64 -1.73 -13.97 8.52
CA VAL A 64 -2.64 -12.84 8.44
C VAL A 64 -2.01 -11.60 9.06
N GLU A 65 -1.37 -11.75 10.23
CA GLU A 65 -0.65 -10.66 10.90
C GLU A 65 0.52 -10.17 10.06
N LEU A 66 1.38 -11.08 9.60
CA LEU A 66 2.59 -10.79 8.84
C LEU A 66 2.28 -10.06 7.52
N PHE A 67 1.21 -10.44 6.81
CA PHE A 67 0.85 -9.85 5.53
C PHE A 67 -0.21 -8.74 5.63
N SER A 68 -0.59 -8.32 6.84
CA SER A 68 -1.33 -7.08 7.09
C SER A 68 -0.33 -5.92 7.16
N ASN A 69 -0.10 -5.27 6.01
CA ASN A 69 1.00 -4.32 5.86
C ASN A 69 0.86 -3.07 6.74
N GLU A 70 -0.35 -2.70 7.17
CA GLU A 70 -0.57 -1.64 8.16
C GLU A 70 0.07 -1.94 9.53
N LYS A 71 0.30 -3.22 9.82
CA LYS A 71 0.94 -3.69 11.06
C LYS A 71 2.46 -3.83 10.94
N GLN A 72 2.98 -3.72 9.72
CA GLN A 72 4.40 -3.91 9.40
C GLN A 72 5.12 -2.58 9.13
N VAL A 73 4.44 -1.45 9.34
CA VAL A 73 5.04 -0.12 9.20
C VAL A 73 6.08 0.09 10.30
N THR A 74 7.24 0.60 9.90
CA THR A 74 8.34 0.97 10.79
C THR A 74 8.80 2.40 10.47
N ASP A 75 9.71 2.95 11.26
CA ASP A 75 10.38 4.24 11.02
C ASP A 75 11.22 4.27 9.71
N ARG A 76 11.47 3.10 9.11
CA ARG A 76 12.19 2.94 7.85
C ARG A 76 11.27 2.76 6.64
N THR A 77 9.96 2.66 6.84
CA THR A 77 8.98 2.57 5.74
C THR A 77 9.08 3.81 4.85
N PRO A 78 9.04 3.67 3.51
CA PRO A 78 9.20 4.80 2.60
C PRO A 78 8.06 5.83 2.69
N PRO A 79 8.32 7.10 2.33
CA PRO A 79 7.27 8.07 2.07
C PRO A 79 6.23 7.53 1.10
N THR A 80 4.94 7.84 1.33
CA THR A 80 3.87 7.18 0.59
C THR A 80 2.80 8.16 0.15
N PHE A 81 2.41 8.07 -1.12
CA PHE A 81 1.17 8.63 -1.63
C PHE A 81 0.10 7.55 -1.71
N LEU A 82 -1.07 7.83 -1.16
CA LEU A 82 -2.25 6.94 -1.18
C LEU A 82 -3.42 7.62 -1.88
N THR A 83 -4.15 6.88 -2.69
CA THR A 83 -5.45 7.35 -3.18
C THR A 83 -6.48 6.23 -3.21
N HIS A 84 -7.73 6.54 -2.85
CA HIS A 84 -8.84 5.58 -2.78
C HIS A 84 -10.17 6.29 -2.95
N ALA A 85 -11.15 5.65 -3.57
CA ALA A 85 -12.51 6.17 -3.65
C ALA A 85 -13.34 5.67 -2.45
N LYS A 86 -14.17 6.55 -1.87
CA LYS A 86 -15.04 6.22 -0.71
C LYS A 86 -16.06 5.13 -1.02
N ASP A 87 -16.48 5.05 -2.28
CA ASP A 87 -17.49 4.13 -2.78
C ASP A 87 -16.90 2.86 -3.40
N ASP A 88 -15.64 2.54 -3.13
CA ASP A 88 -15.02 1.29 -3.55
C ASP A 88 -15.60 0.12 -2.74
N ILE A 89 -16.46 -0.68 -3.39
CA ILE A 89 -17.07 -1.87 -2.80
C ILE A 89 -16.23 -3.14 -3.00
N GLY A 90 -15.25 -3.10 -3.90
CA GLY A 90 -14.35 -4.24 -4.16
C GLY A 90 -13.24 -4.33 -3.13
N VAL A 91 -12.56 -3.22 -2.90
CA VAL A 91 -11.53 -3.10 -1.84
C VAL A 91 -11.96 -1.98 -0.90
N PRO A 92 -12.37 -2.28 0.33
CA PRO A 92 -12.82 -1.26 1.28
C PRO A 92 -11.77 -0.15 1.49
N PRO A 93 -12.14 1.15 1.42
CA PRO A 93 -11.20 2.28 1.60
C PRO A 93 -10.53 2.29 2.97
N GLU A 94 -11.04 1.52 3.93
CA GLU A 94 -10.40 1.24 5.22
C GLU A 94 -8.97 0.72 5.06
N ASN A 95 -8.66 -0.01 3.98
CA ASN A 95 -7.29 -0.45 3.68
C ASN A 95 -6.34 0.74 3.63
N SER A 96 -6.66 1.76 2.83
CA SER A 96 -5.83 2.96 2.71
C SER A 96 -5.83 3.79 4.00
N ARG A 97 -6.98 3.92 4.67
CA ARG A 97 -7.10 4.67 5.94
C ARG A 97 -6.24 4.06 7.05
N MET A 98 -6.27 2.73 7.21
CA MET A 98 -5.45 2.04 8.21
C MET A 98 -3.96 2.19 7.92
N PHE A 99 -3.54 2.07 6.65
CA PHE A 99 -2.15 2.24 6.28
C PHE A 99 -1.67 3.68 6.48
N CYS A 100 -2.49 4.67 6.08
CA CYS A 100 -2.21 6.08 6.33
C CYS A 100 -2.04 6.37 7.83
N ALA A 101 -2.93 5.86 8.68
CA ALA A 101 -2.84 6.02 10.13
C ALA A 101 -1.57 5.38 10.71
N ALA A 102 -1.17 4.20 10.22
CA ALA A 102 0.06 3.54 10.64
C ALA A 102 1.31 4.34 10.23
N LEU A 103 1.36 4.85 8.99
CA LEU A 103 2.44 5.71 8.52
C LEU A 103 2.56 6.98 9.38
N GLN A 104 1.43 7.64 9.67
CA GLN A 104 1.41 8.83 10.54
C GLN A 104 1.89 8.54 11.96
N ALA A 105 1.49 7.41 12.54
CA ALA A 105 1.93 6.99 13.87
C ALA A 105 3.46 6.81 13.95
N HIS A 106 4.07 6.34 12.85
CA HIS A 106 5.52 6.20 12.68
C HIS A 106 6.21 7.48 12.16
N LYS A 107 5.47 8.60 12.00
CA LYS A 107 6.00 9.88 11.48
C LYS A 107 6.57 9.77 10.07
N ILE A 108 6.09 8.83 9.27
CA ILE A 108 6.44 8.71 7.87
C ILE A 108 5.64 9.74 7.07
N ALA A 109 6.29 10.43 6.16
CA ALA A 109 5.61 11.35 5.25
C ALA A 109 4.57 10.60 4.42
N VAL A 110 3.32 11.00 4.53
CA VAL A 110 2.21 10.39 3.82
C VAL A 110 1.23 11.44 3.34
N GLU A 111 0.79 11.29 2.10
CA GLU A 111 -0.34 12.02 1.55
C GLU A 111 -1.44 11.03 1.18
N TYR A 112 -2.66 11.30 1.62
CA TYR A 112 -3.83 10.48 1.33
C TYR A 112 -4.92 11.31 0.65
N LEU A 113 -5.15 11.03 -0.62
CA LEU A 113 -6.23 11.60 -1.42
C LEU A 113 -7.42 10.64 -1.42
N GLU A 114 -8.45 10.94 -0.63
CA GLU A 114 -9.69 10.18 -0.65
C GLU A 114 -10.71 10.84 -1.57
N LEU A 115 -11.05 10.16 -2.67
CA LEU A 115 -12.03 10.64 -3.64
C LEU A 115 -13.46 10.38 -3.15
N PRO A 116 -14.40 11.30 -3.38
CA PRO A 116 -15.79 11.12 -2.94
C PRO A 116 -16.49 9.95 -3.65
N SER A 117 -16.08 9.64 -4.88
CA SER A 117 -16.61 8.54 -5.69
C SER A 117 -15.64 8.14 -6.78
N GLY A 118 -15.87 6.98 -7.41
CA GLY A 118 -15.06 6.46 -8.51
C GLY A 118 -14.99 4.93 -8.52
N GLY A 119 -15.35 4.29 -7.43
CA GLY A 119 -15.30 2.83 -7.28
C GLY A 119 -13.89 2.27 -7.38
N HIS A 120 -13.78 0.95 -7.52
CA HIS A 120 -12.50 0.30 -7.80
C HIS A 120 -12.12 0.51 -9.27
N GLY A 121 -10.88 0.94 -9.55
CA GLY A 121 -10.40 1.12 -10.93
C GLY A 121 -10.65 2.52 -11.52
N PHE A 122 -10.86 3.54 -10.70
CA PHE A 122 -11.13 4.92 -11.16
C PHE A 122 -10.00 5.54 -12.01
N THR A 123 -8.81 4.96 -12.03
CA THR A 123 -7.68 5.38 -12.89
C THR A 123 -7.67 4.68 -14.25
N GLY A 124 -8.58 3.74 -14.49
CA GLY A 124 -8.68 2.98 -15.74
C GLY A 124 -9.33 3.76 -16.89
N VAL A 125 -9.50 3.08 -18.02
CA VAL A 125 -10.12 3.63 -19.26
C VAL A 125 -11.56 4.15 -19.07
N ASN A 126 -12.21 3.77 -17.98
CA ASN A 126 -13.55 4.23 -17.59
C ASN A 126 -13.54 5.37 -16.56
N ALA A 127 -12.34 5.86 -16.17
CA ALA A 127 -12.23 6.99 -15.25
C ALA A 127 -12.93 8.22 -15.85
N LYS A 128 -13.87 8.81 -15.11
CA LYS A 128 -14.54 10.03 -15.55
C LYS A 128 -13.51 11.16 -15.65
N PRO A 129 -13.47 11.93 -16.75
CA PRO A 129 -12.48 13.00 -16.96
C PRO A 129 -12.39 14.05 -15.84
N ALA A 130 -13.46 14.24 -15.07
CA ALA A 130 -13.52 15.17 -13.95
C ALA A 130 -12.53 14.86 -12.81
N LEU A 131 -11.99 13.62 -12.72
CA LEU A 131 -11.02 13.24 -11.68
C LEU A 131 -9.57 13.50 -12.10
N ILE A 132 -9.31 13.70 -13.40
CA ILE A 132 -7.96 13.91 -13.94
C ILE A 132 -7.52 15.37 -13.80
N GLY A 133 -8.43 16.31 -13.53
CA GLY A 133 -8.17 17.76 -13.48
C GLY A 133 -7.87 18.34 -12.10
N GLN A 134 -8.02 17.58 -11.02
CA GLN A 134 -7.67 18.04 -9.67
C GLN A 134 -6.24 17.56 -9.34
N ARG A 135 -5.25 18.28 -9.83
CA ARG A 135 -3.88 18.15 -9.32
C ARG A 135 -3.82 18.86 -7.97
N PRO A 136 -3.51 18.20 -6.86
CA PRO A 136 -2.93 18.91 -5.75
C PRO A 136 -1.57 19.47 -6.22
N ASP A 137 -1.26 20.71 -5.87
CA ASP A 137 0.04 21.29 -6.11
C ASP A 137 1.07 20.51 -5.29
N PHE A 138 1.77 19.57 -5.95
CA PHE A 138 2.85 18.81 -5.34
C PHE A 138 4.11 19.68 -5.35
N GLU A 139 4.49 20.20 -4.21
CA GLU A 139 5.85 20.67 -3.98
C GLU A 139 6.64 19.52 -3.31
N PHE A 140 7.53 18.90 -4.09
CA PHE A 140 8.59 18.06 -3.52
C PHE A 140 9.66 19.02 -2.98
N GLY A 141 9.67 19.19 -1.64
CA GLY A 141 10.74 19.88 -0.94
C GLY A 141 12.00 19.01 -0.81
#